data_cf1451eb40afaa8b5383dd9bfc4de1a3
#
_entry.id   cf1451eb40afaa8b5383dd9bfc4de1a3
#
_cell.length_a   1.000
_cell.length_b   1.000
_cell.length_c   1.000
_cell.angle_alpha   90.00
_cell.angle_beta   90.00
_cell.angle_gamma   90.00
#
_symmetry.space_group_name_H-M   'P 1'
#
loop_
_entity.id
_entity.type
_entity.pdbx_description
1 polymer ?
#
loop_
_entity_poly.entity_id
_entity_poly.type
_entity_poly.pdbx_seq_one_letter_code
_entity_poly.pdbx_strand_id
1 'polypeptide(L)'
;GFFEGVQNHLAISQIRCWTKKVNAQWGQGIGVGSGELLSHLKKVPLGQGPLKNLGIALEKFSKNILSLKSDEDICINPNYPRILYFLQANISWFMIARKNKLKFKDLFKKIYNK
;
A
#
# COMPACT_ATOMS: atom_id res chain seq x y z
N GLY A 1 0.11 -6.78 3.02
CA GLY A 1 -0.02 -5.90 1.85
C GLY A 1 1.15 -6.05 0.90
N PHE A 2 0.94 -5.74 -0.34
CA PHE A 2 1.99 -5.79 -1.35
C PHE A 2 2.95 -4.59 -1.20
N PHE A 3 4.22 -4.80 -1.53
CA PHE A 3 5.22 -3.74 -1.52
C PHE A 3 4.95 -2.73 -2.64
N GLU A 4 4.55 -3.22 -3.81
CA GLU A 4 4.37 -2.44 -5.02
C GLU A 4 3.00 -1.76 -5.07
N GLY A 5 2.99 -0.44 -5.31
CA GLY A 5 1.77 0.34 -5.48
C GLY A 5 0.96 -0.07 -6.72
N VAL A 6 1.62 -0.59 -7.76
CA VAL A 6 0.97 -1.07 -8.98
C VAL A 6 -0.03 -2.21 -8.73
N GLN A 7 0.11 -2.95 -7.64
CA GLN A 7 -0.85 -4.01 -7.26
C GLN A 7 -2.26 -3.45 -6.97
N ASN A 8 -2.39 -2.14 -6.77
CA ASN A 8 -3.69 -1.49 -6.60
C ASN A 8 -4.42 -1.20 -7.93
N HIS A 9 -3.79 -1.48 -9.07
CA HIS A 9 -4.36 -1.17 -10.38
C HIS A 9 -5.76 -1.76 -10.58
N LEU A 10 -6.00 -3.00 -10.16
CA LEU A 10 -7.31 -3.64 -10.27
C LEU A 10 -8.37 -2.92 -9.43
N ALA A 11 -8.05 -2.58 -8.19
CA ALA A 11 -8.95 -1.84 -7.31
C ALA A 11 -9.29 -0.45 -7.88
N ILE A 12 -8.28 0.28 -8.37
CA ILE A 12 -8.49 1.58 -9.02
C ILE A 12 -9.40 1.43 -10.25
N SER A 13 -9.17 0.41 -11.07
CA SER A 13 -9.98 0.13 -12.26
C SER A 13 -11.44 -0.19 -11.91
N GLN A 14 -11.67 -0.96 -10.84
CA GLN A 14 -13.02 -1.26 -10.35
C GLN A 14 -13.77 0.00 -9.92
N ILE A 15 -13.11 0.88 -9.14
CA ILE A 15 -13.72 2.14 -8.69
C ILE A 15 -13.98 3.06 -9.90
N ARG A 16 -13.07 3.13 -10.87
CA ARG A 16 -13.25 3.89 -12.11
C ARG A 16 -14.45 3.37 -12.92
N CYS A 17 -14.64 2.06 -12.99
CA CYS A 17 -15.84 1.48 -13.63
C CYS A 17 -17.13 1.83 -12.88
N TRP A 18 -17.06 1.84 -11.56
CA TRP A 18 -18.21 2.24 -10.73
C TRP A 18 -18.55 3.73 -10.91
N THR A 19 -17.55 4.65 -10.93
CA THR A 19 -17.80 6.07 -11.17
C THR A 19 -18.51 6.31 -12.51
N LYS A 20 -18.15 5.57 -13.56
CA LYS A 20 -18.86 5.63 -14.84
C LYS A 20 -20.33 5.22 -14.71
N LYS A 21 -20.61 4.15 -13.95
CA LYS A 21 -21.99 3.66 -13.76
C LYS A 21 -22.89 4.65 -13.02
N VAL A 22 -22.33 5.41 -12.10
CA VAL A 22 -23.08 6.45 -11.34
C VAL A 22 -22.99 7.84 -11.98
N ASN A 23 -22.49 7.91 -13.22
CA ASN A 23 -22.31 9.15 -13.98
C ASN A 23 -21.46 10.21 -13.25
N ALA A 24 -20.46 9.76 -12.48
CA ALA A 24 -19.48 10.62 -11.82
C ALA A 24 -18.22 10.76 -12.67
N GLN A 25 -17.56 11.90 -12.57
CA GLN A 25 -16.28 12.13 -13.25
C GLN A 25 -15.13 11.52 -12.46
N TRP A 26 -14.25 10.77 -13.15
CA TRP A 26 -13.00 10.30 -12.59
C TRP A 26 -11.96 11.41 -12.61
N GLY A 27 -11.40 11.74 -11.47
CA GLY A 27 -10.30 12.69 -11.38
C GLY A 27 -8.95 12.00 -11.50
N GLN A 28 -8.54 11.31 -10.47
CA GLN A 28 -7.26 10.59 -10.39
C GLN A 28 -7.29 9.58 -9.26
N GLY A 29 -6.59 8.45 -9.41
CA GLY A 29 -6.40 7.45 -8.36
C GLY A 29 -4.96 7.47 -7.82
N ILE A 30 -4.79 7.11 -6.55
CA ILE A 30 -3.47 6.84 -5.96
C ILE A 30 -3.43 5.42 -5.43
N GLY A 31 -2.55 4.60 -6.00
CA GLY A 31 -2.23 3.26 -5.52
C GLY A 31 -0.98 3.30 -4.63
N VAL A 32 -1.12 3.01 -3.35
CA VAL A 32 -0.01 3.04 -2.39
C VAL A 32 0.41 1.62 -2.04
N GLY A 33 1.67 1.31 -2.29
CA GLY A 33 2.29 0.07 -1.86
C GLY A 33 2.63 0.07 -0.36
N SER A 34 2.80 -1.12 0.20
CA SER A 34 3.20 -1.31 1.60
C SER A 34 2.30 -0.62 2.62
N GLY A 35 0.98 -0.68 2.43
CA GLY A 35 0.02 -0.03 3.32
C GLY A 35 0.20 -0.36 4.81
N GLU A 36 0.61 -1.59 5.12
CA GLU A 36 0.92 -2.00 6.49
C GLU A 36 2.09 -1.24 7.09
N LEU A 37 3.14 -0.93 6.30
CA LEU A 37 4.28 -0.14 6.74
C LEU A 37 3.84 1.25 7.21
N LEU A 38 2.84 1.85 6.58
CA LEU A 38 2.33 3.18 6.95
C LEU A 38 1.83 3.23 8.38
N SER A 39 1.24 2.14 8.89
CA SER A 39 0.77 2.07 10.28
C SER A 39 1.88 2.22 11.31
N HIS A 40 3.11 1.83 10.95
CA HIS A 40 4.31 1.92 11.78
C HIS A 40 5.05 3.27 11.62
N LEU A 41 4.73 4.05 10.60
CA LEU A 41 5.42 5.31 10.26
C LEU A 41 4.67 6.57 10.74
N LYS A 42 3.74 6.45 11.67
CA LYS A 42 2.91 7.57 12.18
C LYS A 42 3.71 8.77 12.71
N LYS A 43 4.96 8.56 13.13
CA LYS A 43 5.84 9.61 13.66
C LYS A 43 6.76 10.21 12.60
N VAL A 44 6.78 9.66 11.39
CA VAL A 44 7.59 10.15 10.27
C VAL A 44 6.80 11.22 9.53
N PRO A 45 7.34 12.43 9.35
CA PRO A 45 6.68 13.48 8.59
C PRO A 45 6.44 13.06 7.13
N LEU A 46 5.29 13.44 6.60
CA LEU A 46 4.96 13.21 5.20
C LEU A 46 5.99 13.89 4.29
N GLY A 47 6.42 13.21 3.24
CA GLY A 47 7.45 13.72 2.33
C GLY A 47 8.90 13.43 2.77
N GLN A 48 9.10 12.74 3.90
CA GLN A 48 10.43 12.41 4.40
C GLN A 48 10.65 10.89 4.48
N GLY A 49 11.91 10.46 4.39
CA GLY A 49 12.32 9.08 4.51
C GLY A 49 11.44 8.11 3.71
N PRO A 50 10.89 7.06 4.34
CA PRO A 50 10.00 6.10 3.67
C PRO A 50 8.73 6.72 3.07
N LEU A 51 8.27 7.87 3.58
CA LEU A 51 7.07 8.58 3.14
C LEU A 51 7.33 9.64 2.07
N LYS A 52 8.57 9.75 1.55
CA LYS A 52 8.95 10.74 0.53
C LYS A 52 8.07 10.62 -0.72
N ASN A 53 7.97 9.43 -1.29
CA ASN A 53 7.21 9.23 -2.52
C ASN A 53 5.70 9.47 -2.31
N LEU A 54 5.18 9.10 -1.12
CA LEU A 54 3.79 9.37 -0.76
C LEU A 54 3.53 10.88 -0.67
N GLY A 55 4.44 11.63 -0.06
CA GLY A 55 4.31 13.10 0.03
C GLY A 55 4.24 13.77 -1.34
N ILE A 56 5.15 13.40 -2.24
CA ILE A 56 5.18 13.92 -3.62
C ILE A 56 3.87 13.59 -4.36
N ALA A 57 3.38 12.34 -4.24
CA ALA A 57 2.15 11.92 -4.89
C ALA A 57 0.92 12.67 -4.35
N LEU A 58 0.82 12.84 -3.03
CA LEU A 58 -0.29 13.57 -2.41
C LEU A 58 -0.25 15.08 -2.73
N GLU A 59 0.92 15.68 -2.84
CA GLU A 59 1.05 17.08 -3.27
C GLU A 59 0.54 17.26 -4.70
N LYS A 60 0.94 16.38 -5.64
CA LYS A 60 0.43 16.42 -7.01
C LYS A 60 -1.09 16.20 -7.04
N PHE A 61 -1.58 15.21 -6.30
CA PHE A 61 -2.99 14.89 -6.21
C PHE A 61 -3.83 16.05 -5.68
N SER A 62 -3.38 16.70 -4.60
CA SER A 62 -4.07 17.86 -4.03
C SER A 62 -4.14 19.05 -5.01
N LYS A 63 -3.06 19.31 -5.75
CA LYS A 63 -3.06 20.34 -6.81
C LYS A 63 -4.07 20.02 -7.91
N ASN A 64 -4.19 18.76 -8.32
CA ASN A 64 -5.16 18.34 -9.33
C ASN A 64 -6.60 18.48 -8.83
N ILE A 65 -6.87 18.15 -7.56
CA ILE A 65 -8.20 18.35 -6.95
C ILE A 65 -8.55 19.85 -6.94
N LEU A 66 -7.65 20.70 -6.46
CA LEU A 66 -7.89 22.14 -6.36
C LEU A 66 -8.15 22.80 -7.72
N SER A 67 -7.50 22.28 -8.77
CA SER A 67 -7.69 22.76 -10.15
C SER A 67 -8.78 22.03 -10.92
N LEU A 68 -9.49 21.09 -10.31
CA LEU A 68 -10.49 20.21 -10.93
C LEU A 68 -9.95 19.46 -12.17
N LYS A 69 -8.65 19.17 -12.16
CA LYS A 69 -7.96 18.52 -13.27
C LYS A 69 -7.96 17.00 -13.09
N SER A 70 -8.41 16.29 -14.13
CA SER A 70 -8.21 14.85 -14.23
C SER A 70 -6.80 14.56 -14.74
N ASP A 71 -6.14 13.55 -14.16
CA ASP A 71 -4.79 13.14 -14.54
C ASP A 71 -4.67 11.61 -14.48
N GLU A 72 -3.53 11.08 -14.91
CA GLU A 72 -3.23 9.66 -14.81
C GLU A 72 -3.11 9.19 -13.36
N ASP A 73 -3.53 7.96 -13.10
CA ASP A 73 -3.40 7.35 -11.79
C ASP A 73 -1.93 7.21 -11.38
N ILE A 74 -1.66 7.46 -10.12
CA ILE A 74 -0.31 7.39 -9.56
C ILE A 74 -0.18 6.11 -8.74
N CYS A 75 0.74 5.22 -9.10
CA CYS A 75 1.11 4.07 -8.29
C CYS A 75 2.50 4.29 -7.69
N ILE A 76 2.58 4.27 -6.37
CA ILE A 76 3.83 4.55 -5.66
C ILE A 76 4.26 3.38 -4.77
N ASN A 77 5.57 3.18 -4.74
CA ASN A 77 6.22 2.32 -3.76
C ASN A 77 6.76 3.19 -2.62
N PRO A 78 6.91 2.65 -1.40
CA PRO A 78 7.58 3.37 -0.34
C PRO A 78 9.04 3.65 -0.72
N ASN A 79 9.59 4.76 -0.26
CA ASN A 79 11.02 5.05 -0.37
C ASN A 79 11.79 4.26 0.72
N TYR A 80 11.76 2.93 0.60
CA TYR A 80 12.29 1.99 1.57
C TYR A 80 12.81 0.73 0.85
N PRO A 81 13.97 0.17 1.25
CA PRO A 81 14.51 -1.01 0.59
C PRO A 81 13.58 -2.22 0.70
N ARG A 82 13.23 -2.82 -0.44
CA ARG A 82 12.31 -3.98 -0.53
C ARG A 82 12.78 -5.16 0.34
N ILE A 83 14.09 -5.41 0.37
CA ILE A 83 14.67 -6.49 1.18
C ILE A 83 14.41 -6.26 2.68
N LEU A 84 14.59 -5.03 3.16
CA LEU A 84 14.32 -4.70 4.56
C LEU A 84 12.83 -4.83 4.89
N TYR A 85 11.95 -4.40 3.98
CA TYR A 85 10.52 -4.61 4.13
C TYR A 85 10.17 -6.09 4.28
N PHE A 86 10.72 -6.93 3.40
CA PHE A 86 10.50 -8.38 3.44
C PHE A 86 11.00 -9.01 4.75
N LEU A 87 12.21 -8.65 5.20
CA LEU A 87 12.77 -9.14 6.45
C LEU A 87 11.92 -8.72 7.65
N GLN A 88 11.52 -7.45 7.72
CA GLN A 88 10.67 -6.95 8.80
C GLN A 88 9.31 -7.65 8.83
N ALA A 89 8.68 -7.86 7.67
CA ALA A 89 7.41 -8.57 7.57
C ALA A 89 7.54 -10.00 8.13
N ASN A 90 8.59 -10.73 7.75
CA ASN A 90 8.83 -12.09 8.25
C ASN A 90 9.09 -12.12 9.76
N ILE A 91 9.88 -11.19 10.29
CA ILE A 91 10.13 -11.07 11.74
C ILE A 91 8.82 -10.77 12.47
N SER A 92 8.02 -9.83 11.95
CA SER A 92 6.71 -9.48 12.53
C SER A 92 5.77 -10.69 12.60
N TRP A 93 5.64 -11.42 11.50
CA TRP A 93 4.84 -12.65 11.47
C TRP A 93 5.33 -13.69 12.47
N PHE A 94 6.64 -13.86 12.59
CA PHE A 94 7.22 -14.77 13.58
C PHE A 94 6.91 -14.34 15.02
N MET A 95 7.01 -13.05 15.32
CA MET A 95 6.67 -12.53 16.64
C MET A 95 5.18 -12.72 16.95
N ILE A 96 4.29 -12.45 15.99
CA ILE A 96 2.85 -12.67 16.13
C ILE A 96 2.55 -14.16 16.37
N ALA A 97 3.18 -15.05 15.63
CA ALA A 97 3.03 -16.50 15.81
C ALA A 97 3.43 -16.93 17.23
N ARG A 98 4.59 -16.46 17.72
CA ARG A 98 5.02 -16.75 19.10
C ARG A 98 4.06 -16.20 20.15
N LYS A 99 3.54 -15.00 19.96
CA LYS A 99 2.53 -14.42 20.85
C LYS A 99 1.27 -15.30 20.91
N ASN A 100 0.92 -15.94 19.80
CA ASN A 100 -0.20 -16.89 19.70
C ASN A 100 0.20 -18.33 20.05
N LYS A 101 1.34 -18.54 20.75
CA LYS A 101 1.86 -19.84 21.19
C LYS A 101 2.15 -20.85 20.06
N LEU A 102 2.33 -20.36 18.82
CA LEU A 102 2.73 -21.18 17.69
C LEU A 102 4.25 -21.31 17.63
N LYS A 103 4.74 -22.48 17.21
CA LYS A 103 6.14 -22.75 16.96
C LYS A 103 6.49 -22.37 15.51
N PHE A 104 7.76 -22.11 15.23
CA PHE A 104 8.23 -21.77 13.87
C PHE A 104 7.80 -22.81 12.82
N LYS A 105 7.88 -24.10 13.16
CA LYS A 105 7.46 -25.19 12.28
C LYS A 105 5.95 -25.15 11.93
N ASP A 106 5.12 -24.57 12.79
CA ASP A 106 3.67 -24.52 12.55
C ASP A 106 3.31 -23.51 11.45
N LEU A 107 4.18 -22.51 11.18
CA LEU A 107 4.01 -21.55 10.09
C LEU A 107 4.12 -22.19 8.70
N PHE A 108 4.83 -23.31 8.59
CA PHE A 108 5.03 -24.04 7.33
C PHE A 108 4.18 -25.31 7.22
N LYS A 109 3.33 -25.56 8.21
CA LYS A 109 2.46 -26.73 8.21
C LYS A 109 1.37 -26.56 7.16
N LYS A 110 1.27 -27.51 6.22
CA LYS A 110 0.16 -27.54 5.27
C LYS A 110 -1.13 -27.87 6.03
N ILE A 111 -2.14 -27.00 5.89
CA ILE A 111 -3.43 -27.13 6.57
C ILE A 111 -4.30 -28.20 5.88
N TYR A 112 -4.03 -28.45 4.60
CA TYR A 112 -4.78 -29.45 3.82
C TYR A 112 -3.87 -30.64 3.49
N ASN A 113 -4.09 -31.75 4.19
CA ASN A 113 -3.72 -33.06 3.67
C ASN A 113 -4.90 -33.51 2.77
N LYS A 114 -4.65 -33.55 1.46
CA LYS A 114 -5.51 -34.36 0.58
C LYS A 114 -5.17 -35.81 0.78
#